data_e54e36973ec15299e0c718a5684805ae
#
_entry.id   e54e36973ec15299e0c718a5684805ae
#
_cell.length_a   1.000
_cell.length_b   1.000
_cell.length_c   1.000
_cell.angle_alpha   90.00
_cell.angle_beta   90.00
_cell.angle_gamma   90.00
#
_symmetry.space_group_name_H-M   'P 1'
#
loop_
_entity.id
_entity.type
_entity.pdbx_description
1 polymer ?
#
loop_
_entity_poly.entity_id
_entity_poly.type
_entity_poly.pdbx_seq_one_letter_code
_entity_poly.pdbx_strand_id
1 'polypeptide(L)'
;MKQLKAFKFRLEPNQQQKVLINKTLGCCRFLYNQMLLEKQTKYKSKDDSKLKTEKEYKIEFEWLKEVDSIALQQSRLDLKTAYDNFFRKLKSGQPTNLKFKSKHNPKNSYRTINVNNSIRVEENRIKLSKLGFVKFRKSREVSGTIKSVTVSKNILNRYYISVLCEVEVKTLPTSNSKVGIDLGLKEFCITSDNEFVSNPKYLRNSELKLKKAQRKLSKRKKGSNRRFKQQKKVFRLHE
;
A
#
# COMPACT_ATOMS: atom_id res chain seq x y z
N MET A 1 -11.35 -21.69 -11.75
CA MET A 1 -11.27 -20.29 -12.21
C MET A 1 -10.06 -19.63 -11.58
N LYS A 2 -9.19 -18.99 -12.39
CA LYS A 2 -8.02 -18.28 -11.85
C LYS A 2 -8.43 -16.89 -11.34
N GLN A 3 -8.03 -16.55 -10.13
CA GLN A 3 -8.29 -15.25 -9.51
C GLN A 3 -7.03 -14.69 -8.86
N LEU A 4 -6.94 -13.35 -8.81
CA LEU A 4 -5.88 -12.66 -8.08
C LEU A 4 -6.31 -12.43 -6.62
N LYS A 5 -5.53 -12.96 -5.67
CA LYS A 5 -5.77 -12.83 -4.23
C LYS A 5 -4.56 -12.17 -3.55
N ALA A 6 -4.81 -11.18 -2.72
CA ALA A 6 -3.76 -10.50 -1.98
C ALA A 6 -3.76 -10.96 -0.51
N PHE A 7 -2.58 -11.37 -0.04
CA PHE A 7 -2.34 -11.78 1.35
C PHE A 7 -1.52 -10.70 2.05
N LYS A 8 -2.11 -10.03 3.02
CA LYS A 8 -1.43 -8.96 3.75
C LYS A 8 -1.00 -9.44 5.13
N PHE A 9 0.27 -9.19 5.48
CA PHE A 9 0.88 -9.56 6.75
C PHE A 9 1.68 -8.42 7.35
N ARG A 10 1.94 -8.49 8.66
CA ARG A 10 2.89 -7.61 9.32
C ARG A 10 4.31 -8.11 9.08
N LEU A 11 5.17 -7.23 8.56
CA LEU A 11 6.58 -7.51 8.32
C LEU A 11 7.39 -7.11 9.55
N GLU A 12 8.39 -7.93 9.92
CA GLU A 12 9.28 -7.71 11.07
C GLU A 12 10.75 -7.62 10.61
N PRO A 13 11.12 -6.55 9.90
CA PRO A 13 12.48 -6.38 9.40
C PRO A 13 13.44 -6.06 10.55
N ASN A 14 14.68 -6.58 10.46
CA ASN A 14 15.79 -6.18 11.32
C ASN A 14 16.23 -4.74 11.02
N GLN A 15 17.21 -4.21 11.75
CA GLN A 15 17.63 -2.82 11.61
C GLN A 15 18.21 -2.49 10.23
N GLN A 16 19.04 -3.36 9.68
CA GLN A 16 19.62 -3.20 8.34
C GLN A 16 18.54 -3.23 7.24
N GLN A 17 17.61 -4.17 7.36
CA GLN A 17 16.46 -4.27 6.46
C GLN A 17 15.54 -3.04 6.54
N LYS A 18 15.32 -2.48 7.74
CA LYS A 18 14.56 -1.22 7.91
C LYS A 18 15.23 -0.06 7.18
N VAL A 19 16.56 0.04 7.26
CA VAL A 19 17.33 1.06 6.53
C VAL A 19 17.11 0.90 5.04
N LEU A 20 17.28 -0.32 4.51
CA LEU A 20 17.15 -0.59 3.08
C LEU A 20 15.72 -0.40 2.56
N ILE A 21 14.69 -0.81 3.32
CA ILE A 21 13.28 -0.52 2.99
C ILE A 21 13.05 1.01 2.92
N ASN A 22 13.57 1.77 3.89
CA ASN A 22 13.41 3.22 3.88
C ASN A 22 14.17 3.89 2.72
N LYS A 23 15.36 3.39 2.36
CA LYS A 23 16.09 3.81 1.15
C LYS A 23 15.26 3.52 -0.10
N THR A 24 14.72 2.30 -0.26
CA THR A 24 13.88 1.92 -1.40
C THR A 24 12.64 2.81 -1.54
N LEU A 25 11.94 3.08 -0.43
CA LEU A 25 10.81 4.03 -0.41
C LEU A 25 11.22 5.44 -0.84
N GLY A 26 12.41 5.88 -0.40
CA GLY A 26 12.99 7.17 -0.79
C GLY A 26 13.32 7.24 -2.27
N CYS A 27 14.01 6.24 -2.80
CA CYS A 27 14.41 6.12 -4.21
C CYS A 27 13.20 6.08 -5.14
N CYS A 28 12.19 5.27 -4.84
CA CYS A 28 10.96 5.18 -5.62
C CYS A 28 10.21 6.52 -5.65
N ARG A 29 10.12 7.22 -4.52
CA ARG A 29 9.52 8.55 -4.45
C ARG A 29 10.31 9.58 -5.24
N PHE A 30 11.63 9.60 -5.09
CA PHE A 30 12.52 10.50 -5.82
C PHE A 30 12.36 10.30 -7.33
N LEU A 31 12.51 9.06 -7.82
CA LEU A 31 12.40 8.74 -9.24
C LEU A 31 11.03 9.15 -9.82
N TYR A 32 9.94 8.82 -9.11
CA TYR A 32 8.59 9.25 -9.51
C TYR A 32 8.50 10.77 -9.66
N ASN A 33 9.04 11.51 -8.69
CA ASN A 33 8.98 12.97 -8.68
C ASN A 33 9.87 13.59 -9.78
N GLN A 34 11.06 13.06 -10.02
CA GLN A 34 11.95 13.51 -11.10
C GLN A 34 11.31 13.29 -12.48
N MET A 35 10.78 12.10 -12.72
CA MET A 35 10.08 11.81 -13.98
C MET A 35 8.81 12.67 -14.16
N LEU A 36 8.08 12.95 -13.09
CA LEU A 36 6.92 13.85 -13.14
C LEU A 36 7.37 15.29 -13.48
N LEU A 37 8.43 15.78 -12.82
CA LEU A 37 8.99 17.10 -13.08
C LEU A 37 9.48 17.22 -14.53
N GLU A 38 10.28 16.26 -14.99
CA GLU A 38 10.78 16.24 -16.37
C GLU A 38 9.63 16.33 -17.37
N LYS A 39 8.59 15.49 -17.20
CA LYS A 39 7.45 15.47 -18.09
C LYS A 39 6.66 16.79 -18.08
N GLN A 40 6.50 17.41 -16.90
CA GLN A 40 5.85 18.71 -16.78
C GLN A 40 6.69 19.84 -17.43
N THR A 41 8.01 19.81 -17.27
CA THR A 41 8.93 20.79 -17.87
C THR A 41 8.91 20.69 -19.39
N LYS A 42 9.06 19.48 -19.95
CA LYS A 42 9.02 19.25 -21.40
C LYS A 42 7.68 19.66 -22.01
N TYR A 43 6.58 19.38 -21.35
CA TYR A 43 5.26 19.81 -21.80
C TYR A 43 5.15 21.35 -21.89
N LYS A 44 5.70 22.07 -20.88
CA LYS A 44 5.70 23.55 -20.87
C LYS A 44 6.61 24.16 -21.93
N SER A 45 7.76 23.56 -22.18
CA SER A 45 8.73 24.01 -23.19
C SER A 45 8.42 23.50 -24.61
N LYS A 46 7.34 22.72 -24.80
CA LYS A 46 7.02 22.04 -26.07
C LYS A 46 8.17 21.20 -26.60
N ASP A 47 8.93 20.57 -25.69
CA ASP A 47 10.04 19.68 -26.01
C ASP A 47 9.53 18.25 -26.18
N ASP A 48 9.56 17.73 -27.42
CA ASP A 48 9.12 16.37 -27.79
C ASP A 48 10.23 15.31 -27.62
N SER A 49 11.37 15.66 -27.05
CA SER A 49 12.45 14.70 -26.78
C SER A 49 11.99 13.58 -25.85
N LYS A 50 12.59 12.38 -25.98
CA LYS A 50 12.25 11.23 -25.14
C LYS A 50 12.45 11.55 -23.64
N LEU A 51 11.54 11.07 -22.81
CA LEU A 51 11.70 11.10 -21.36
C LEU A 51 12.78 10.12 -20.92
N LYS A 52 13.57 10.52 -19.94
CA LYS A 52 14.60 9.64 -19.35
C LYS A 52 13.97 8.37 -18.77
N THR A 53 14.67 7.26 -18.99
CA THR A 53 14.32 5.96 -18.39
C THR A 53 14.92 5.83 -17.00
N GLU A 54 14.49 4.83 -16.21
CA GLU A 54 15.09 4.51 -14.92
C GLU A 54 16.57 4.12 -15.02
N LYS A 55 17.03 3.65 -16.18
CA LYS A 55 18.45 3.32 -16.43
C LYS A 55 19.29 4.60 -16.50
N GLU A 56 18.82 5.60 -17.23
CA GLU A 56 19.50 6.89 -17.37
C GLU A 56 19.55 7.63 -16.04
N TYR A 57 18.46 7.61 -15.27
CA TYR A 57 18.47 8.14 -13.90
C TYR A 57 19.45 7.43 -12.97
N LYS A 58 19.72 6.12 -13.15
CA LYS A 58 20.74 5.40 -12.38
C LYS A 58 22.18 5.75 -12.76
N ILE A 59 22.40 6.26 -13.97
CA ILE A 59 23.69 6.80 -14.38
C ILE A 59 23.91 8.15 -13.71
N GLU A 60 22.91 9.02 -13.75
CA GLU A 60 22.94 10.36 -13.15
C GLU A 60 22.97 10.32 -11.61
N PHE A 61 22.24 9.37 -11.01
CA PHE A 61 22.11 9.20 -9.56
C PHE A 61 22.52 7.79 -9.14
N GLU A 62 23.80 7.56 -8.93
CA GLU A 62 24.36 6.23 -8.66
C GLU A 62 23.77 5.52 -7.45
N TRP A 63 23.37 6.27 -6.42
CA TRP A 63 22.72 5.72 -5.22
C TRP A 63 21.39 5.00 -5.49
N LEU A 64 20.77 5.20 -6.66
CA LEU A 64 19.61 4.41 -7.09
C LEU A 64 19.97 2.94 -7.37
N LYS A 65 21.26 2.60 -7.57
CA LYS A 65 21.72 1.23 -7.78
C LYS A 65 21.70 0.40 -6.47
N GLU A 66 21.65 1.05 -5.30
CA GLU A 66 21.63 0.37 -4.01
C GLU A 66 20.33 -0.40 -3.75
N VAL A 67 19.22 0.00 -4.39
CA VAL A 67 17.89 -0.54 -4.14
C VAL A 67 17.42 -1.48 -5.25
N ASP A 68 16.26 -2.13 -5.02
CA ASP A 68 15.67 -3.04 -5.99
C ASP A 68 15.31 -2.32 -7.31
N SER A 69 15.90 -2.76 -8.40
CA SER A 69 15.70 -2.21 -9.74
C SER A 69 14.25 -2.37 -10.22
N ILE A 70 13.60 -3.48 -9.87
CA ILE A 70 12.20 -3.74 -10.24
C ILE A 70 11.29 -2.75 -9.53
N ALA A 71 11.57 -2.42 -8.26
CA ALA A 71 10.81 -1.40 -7.53
C ALA A 71 10.90 -0.02 -8.20
N LEU A 72 12.04 0.34 -8.77
CA LEU A 72 12.21 1.58 -9.54
C LEU A 72 11.41 1.54 -10.86
N GLN A 73 11.44 0.42 -11.59
CA GLN A 73 10.61 0.24 -12.79
C GLN A 73 9.12 0.36 -12.47
N GLN A 74 8.67 -0.23 -11.34
CA GLN A 74 7.28 -0.11 -10.90
C GLN A 74 6.92 1.34 -10.57
N SER A 75 7.85 2.12 -10.05
CA SER A 75 7.62 3.56 -9.79
C SER A 75 7.36 4.34 -11.08
N ARG A 76 8.03 4.00 -12.19
CA ARG A 76 7.75 4.55 -13.54
C ARG A 76 6.36 4.14 -14.03
N LEU A 77 5.99 2.86 -13.87
CA LEU A 77 4.65 2.38 -14.24
C LEU A 77 3.54 3.02 -13.39
N ASP A 78 3.80 3.28 -12.10
CA ASP A 78 2.89 4.03 -11.23
C ASP A 78 2.63 5.45 -11.78
N LEU A 79 3.69 6.12 -12.28
CA LEU A 79 3.54 7.45 -12.89
C LEU A 79 2.72 7.37 -14.20
N LYS A 80 2.98 6.36 -15.05
CA LYS A 80 2.17 6.12 -16.25
C LYS A 80 0.69 5.97 -15.87
N THR A 81 0.38 5.08 -14.93
CA THR A 81 -0.99 4.86 -14.44
C THR A 81 -1.62 6.14 -13.86
N ALA A 82 -0.82 6.98 -13.19
CA ALA A 82 -1.30 8.27 -12.67
C ALA A 82 -1.70 9.23 -13.81
N TYR A 83 -0.93 9.26 -14.91
CA TYR A 83 -1.29 10.02 -16.11
C TYR A 83 -2.52 9.47 -16.83
N ASP A 84 -2.61 8.15 -16.99
CA ASP A 84 -3.77 7.50 -17.61
C ASP A 84 -5.06 7.85 -16.83
N ASN A 85 -5.00 7.78 -15.49
CA ASN A 85 -6.10 8.19 -14.62
C ASN A 85 -6.39 9.70 -14.69
N PHE A 86 -5.36 10.54 -14.83
CA PHE A 86 -5.51 11.98 -14.99
C PHE A 86 -6.29 12.30 -16.28
N PHE A 87 -5.87 11.76 -17.41
CA PHE A 87 -6.56 12.02 -18.69
C PHE A 87 -7.97 11.42 -18.73
N ARG A 88 -8.19 10.24 -18.13
CA ARG A 88 -9.53 9.65 -18.02
C ARG A 88 -10.48 10.56 -17.23
N LYS A 89 -10.03 11.12 -16.10
CA LYS A 89 -10.83 12.05 -15.31
C LYS A 89 -11.06 13.36 -16.01
N LEU A 90 -10.05 13.88 -16.70
CA LEU A 90 -10.18 15.11 -17.49
C LEU A 90 -11.25 14.96 -18.58
N LYS A 91 -11.25 13.83 -19.32
CA LYS A 91 -12.28 13.51 -20.32
C LYS A 91 -13.69 13.42 -19.73
N SER A 92 -13.82 13.00 -18.46
CA SER A 92 -15.12 12.94 -17.76
C SER A 92 -15.51 14.24 -17.03
N GLY A 93 -14.79 15.36 -17.28
CA GLY A 93 -15.07 16.66 -16.67
C GLY A 93 -14.76 16.76 -15.17
N GLN A 94 -14.08 15.76 -14.59
CA GLN A 94 -13.76 15.76 -13.18
C GLN A 94 -12.48 16.56 -12.88
N PRO A 95 -12.46 17.39 -11.83
CA PRO A 95 -11.27 18.12 -11.42
C PRO A 95 -10.17 17.13 -11.04
N THR A 96 -9.01 17.28 -11.65
CA THR A 96 -7.89 16.37 -11.41
C THR A 96 -6.56 17.11 -11.43
N ASN A 97 -5.61 16.64 -10.63
CA ASN A 97 -4.26 17.18 -10.57
C ASN A 97 -3.25 16.07 -10.24
N LEU A 98 -2.11 16.09 -10.90
CA LEU A 98 -0.97 15.23 -10.61
C LEU A 98 -0.11 15.86 -9.52
N LYS A 99 0.06 15.15 -8.40
CA LYS A 99 0.80 15.65 -7.23
C LYS A 99 2.13 14.91 -7.07
N PHE A 100 3.16 15.64 -6.66
CA PHE A 100 4.41 15.05 -6.20
C PHE A 100 4.17 14.18 -4.96
N LYS A 101 4.88 13.04 -4.90
CA LYS A 101 4.85 12.15 -3.72
C LYS A 101 5.62 12.81 -2.57
N SER A 102 5.03 12.86 -1.37
CA SER A 102 5.65 13.46 -0.17
C SER A 102 6.17 12.39 0.79
N LYS A 103 7.28 12.68 1.48
CA LYS A 103 7.82 11.87 2.58
C LYS A 103 6.83 11.81 3.77
N HIS A 104 6.01 12.82 3.93
CA HIS A 104 5.04 12.93 5.02
C HIS A 104 3.71 12.24 4.74
N ASN A 105 3.58 11.57 3.58
CA ASN A 105 2.39 10.79 3.29
C ASN A 105 2.28 9.64 4.33
N PRO A 106 1.12 9.45 4.97
CA PRO A 106 0.92 8.38 5.95
C PRO A 106 1.04 6.97 5.37
N LYS A 107 0.89 6.83 4.06
CA LYS A 107 1.02 5.55 3.34
C LYS A 107 2.21 5.63 2.37
N ASN A 108 3.35 5.11 2.79
CA ASN A 108 4.52 4.93 1.93
C ASN A 108 4.62 3.46 1.53
N SER A 109 4.69 3.18 0.24
CA SER A 109 4.83 1.82 -0.29
C SER A 109 5.64 1.79 -1.57
N TYR A 110 6.26 0.64 -1.83
CA TYR A 110 6.81 0.29 -3.14
C TYR A 110 6.36 -1.12 -3.51
N ARG A 111 6.28 -1.39 -4.80
CA ARG A 111 5.93 -2.70 -5.35
C ARG A 111 7.11 -3.30 -6.09
N THR A 112 7.28 -4.61 -5.98
CA THR A 112 8.23 -5.39 -6.76
C THR A 112 7.53 -6.61 -7.35
N ILE A 113 7.93 -7.04 -8.54
CA ILE A 113 7.35 -8.17 -9.26
C ILE A 113 8.22 -9.39 -9.06
N ASN A 114 7.61 -10.56 -9.00
CA ASN A 114 8.31 -11.82 -8.95
C ASN A 114 8.83 -12.20 -10.35
N VAL A 115 10.14 -11.99 -10.57
CA VAL A 115 10.83 -12.37 -11.79
C VAL A 115 11.78 -13.50 -11.44
N ASN A 116 11.73 -14.60 -12.19
CA ASN A 116 12.60 -15.78 -12.00
C ASN A 116 12.62 -16.30 -10.55
N ASN A 117 11.45 -16.36 -9.90
CA ASN A 117 11.32 -16.79 -8.50
C ASN A 117 12.19 -16.01 -7.51
N SER A 118 12.45 -14.73 -7.80
CA SER A 118 13.18 -13.82 -6.90
C SER A 118 12.46 -13.59 -5.58
N ILE A 119 11.13 -13.83 -5.53
CA ILE A 119 10.29 -13.69 -4.35
C ILE A 119 9.78 -15.09 -3.96
N ARG A 120 10.11 -15.54 -2.75
CA ARG A 120 9.70 -16.83 -2.19
C ARG A 120 9.23 -16.66 -0.76
N VAL A 121 8.22 -17.45 -0.37
CA VAL A 121 7.75 -17.56 1.02
C VAL A 121 8.22 -18.90 1.57
N GLU A 122 8.94 -18.86 2.67
CA GLU A 122 9.43 -20.03 3.40
C GLU A 122 8.99 -19.88 4.86
N GLU A 123 8.11 -20.74 5.33
CA GLU A 123 7.54 -20.68 6.70
C GLU A 123 7.07 -19.26 7.08
N ASN A 124 7.81 -18.60 8.00
CA ASN A 124 7.53 -17.25 8.53
C ASN A 124 8.45 -16.19 7.92
N ARG A 125 9.12 -16.48 6.80
CA ARG A 125 10.06 -15.58 6.13
C ARG A 125 9.69 -15.43 4.67
N ILE A 126 9.94 -14.25 4.14
CA ILE A 126 9.80 -13.98 2.71
C ILE A 126 11.12 -13.46 2.17
N LYS A 127 11.58 -14.06 1.08
CA LYS A 127 12.75 -13.57 0.33
C LYS A 127 12.32 -12.43 -0.57
N LEU A 128 13.04 -11.32 -0.48
CA LEU A 128 12.85 -10.14 -1.33
C LEU A 128 14.18 -9.72 -1.92
N SER A 129 14.13 -9.21 -3.14
CA SER A 129 15.32 -8.70 -3.85
C SER A 129 16.07 -7.67 -3.00
N LYS A 130 17.39 -7.75 -2.90
CA LYS A 130 18.26 -6.90 -2.08
C LYS A 130 18.07 -7.02 -0.55
N LEU A 131 16.87 -7.35 -0.06
CA LEU A 131 16.57 -7.45 1.38
C LEU A 131 16.91 -8.83 1.98
N GLY A 132 17.02 -9.87 1.12
CA GLY A 132 17.14 -11.25 1.59
C GLY A 132 15.86 -11.74 2.27
N PHE A 133 15.99 -12.64 3.22
CA PHE A 133 14.87 -13.17 3.99
C PHE A 133 14.44 -12.22 5.10
N VAL A 134 13.17 -11.82 5.06
CA VAL A 134 12.56 -10.94 6.08
C VAL A 134 11.49 -11.71 6.82
N LYS A 135 11.49 -11.67 8.15
CA LYS A 135 10.47 -12.29 9.01
C LYS A 135 9.15 -11.54 8.88
N PHE A 136 8.04 -12.29 8.84
CA PHE A 136 6.69 -11.72 8.87
C PHE A 136 5.76 -12.56 9.77
N ARG A 137 4.67 -11.96 10.25
CA ARG A 137 3.65 -12.66 11.04
C ARG A 137 2.66 -13.35 10.11
N LYS A 138 2.89 -14.63 9.90
CA LYS A 138 2.03 -15.46 9.06
C LYS A 138 0.77 -15.85 9.84
N SER A 139 -0.35 -15.20 9.53
CA SER A 139 -1.66 -15.51 10.13
C SER A 139 -2.50 -16.49 9.31
N ARG A 140 -2.07 -16.77 8.09
CA ARG A 140 -2.72 -17.71 7.15
C ARG A 140 -1.73 -18.15 6.07
N GLU A 141 -2.03 -19.26 5.43
CA GLU A 141 -1.21 -19.78 4.32
C GLU A 141 -1.29 -18.87 3.09
N VAL A 142 -0.13 -18.72 2.43
CA VAL A 142 -0.02 -18.05 1.12
C VAL A 142 -0.13 -19.12 0.06
N SER A 143 -1.25 -19.16 -0.65
CA SER A 143 -1.51 -20.14 -1.70
C SER A 143 -1.37 -19.52 -3.09
N GLY A 144 -1.06 -20.37 -4.08
CA GLY A 144 -0.97 -19.96 -5.49
C GLY A 144 0.39 -19.40 -5.91
N THR A 145 0.45 -18.92 -7.15
CA THR A 145 1.69 -18.38 -7.76
C THR A 145 1.87 -16.91 -7.42
N ILE A 146 2.97 -16.56 -6.78
CA ILE A 146 3.29 -15.18 -6.40
C ILE A 146 3.58 -14.37 -7.67
N LYS A 147 2.80 -13.31 -7.91
CA LYS A 147 2.98 -12.36 -9.02
C LYS A 147 3.78 -11.12 -8.60
N SER A 148 3.42 -10.52 -7.48
CA SER A 148 4.09 -9.30 -6.99
C SER A 148 3.95 -9.17 -5.48
N VAL A 149 4.78 -8.30 -4.93
CA VAL A 149 4.76 -7.95 -3.52
C VAL A 149 4.78 -6.44 -3.35
N THR A 150 3.93 -5.94 -2.47
CA THR A 150 3.95 -4.54 -2.05
C THR A 150 4.40 -4.45 -0.60
N VAL A 151 5.53 -3.77 -0.39
CA VAL A 151 6.03 -3.44 0.95
C VAL A 151 5.55 -2.05 1.31
N SER A 152 4.96 -1.89 2.49
CA SER A 152 4.43 -0.61 2.95
C SER A 152 4.86 -0.31 4.38
N LYS A 153 4.93 0.99 4.68
CA LYS A 153 5.26 1.52 6.00
C LYS A 153 4.19 2.53 6.40
N ASN A 154 3.64 2.38 7.61
CA ASN A 154 2.69 3.33 8.15
C ASN A 154 3.37 4.43 9.00
N ILE A 155 2.58 5.39 9.46
CA ILE A 155 3.05 6.51 10.32
C ILE A 155 3.59 6.07 11.69
N LEU A 156 3.22 4.87 12.15
CA LEU A 156 3.72 4.28 13.39
C LEU A 156 5.06 3.56 13.20
N ASN A 157 5.67 3.64 12.01
CA ASN A 157 6.86 2.88 11.64
C ASN A 157 6.66 1.36 11.68
N ARG A 158 5.41 0.89 11.49
CA ARG A 158 5.11 -0.53 11.30
C ARG A 158 5.19 -0.86 9.82
N TYR A 159 5.80 -2.00 9.51
CA TYR A 159 5.98 -2.48 8.16
C TYR A 159 4.97 -3.58 7.86
N TYR A 160 4.46 -3.57 6.64
CA TYR A 160 3.51 -4.56 6.15
C TYR A 160 3.95 -5.04 4.78
N ILE A 161 3.58 -6.26 4.46
CA ILE A 161 3.77 -6.86 3.16
C ILE A 161 2.43 -7.36 2.63
N SER A 162 2.15 -7.07 1.37
CA SER A 162 1.00 -7.61 0.65
C SER A 162 1.52 -8.44 -0.51
N VAL A 163 1.27 -9.75 -0.46
CA VAL A 163 1.69 -10.70 -1.47
C VAL A 163 0.51 -10.94 -2.40
N LEU A 164 0.64 -10.59 -3.67
CA LEU A 164 -0.36 -10.83 -4.71
C LEU A 164 -0.08 -12.18 -5.37
N CYS A 165 -1.03 -13.09 -5.24
CA CYS A 165 -0.95 -14.42 -5.82
C CYS A 165 -2.07 -14.67 -6.82
N GLU A 166 -1.77 -15.44 -7.86
CA GLU A 166 -2.77 -16.07 -8.72
C GLU A 166 -3.15 -17.42 -8.10
N VAL A 167 -4.40 -17.55 -7.71
CA VAL A 167 -4.94 -18.75 -7.07
C VAL A 167 -6.02 -19.40 -7.93
N GLU A 168 -6.10 -20.72 -7.91
CA GLU A 168 -7.24 -21.44 -8.47
C GLU A 168 -8.36 -21.52 -7.44
N VAL A 169 -9.49 -20.93 -7.76
CA VAL A 169 -10.70 -21.02 -6.94
C VAL A 169 -11.57 -22.13 -7.52
N LYS A 170 -11.75 -23.18 -6.73
CA LYS A 170 -12.73 -24.22 -7.03
C LYS A 170 -14.12 -23.71 -6.69
N THR A 171 -15.07 -23.90 -7.56
CA THR A 171 -16.48 -23.67 -7.26
C THR A 171 -16.91 -24.60 -6.12
N LEU A 172 -17.54 -24.03 -5.12
CA LEU A 172 -18.14 -24.85 -4.07
C LEU A 172 -19.34 -25.62 -4.65
N PRO A 173 -19.62 -26.84 -4.15
CA PRO A 173 -20.82 -27.54 -4.54
C PRO A 173 -22.04 -26.71 -4.17
N THR A 174 -23.07 -26.73 -5.02
CA THR A 174 -24.33 -26.07 -4.71
C THR A 174 -24.99 -26.76 -3.53
N SER A 175 -25.39 -25.98 -2.55
CA SER A 175 -26.19 -26.45 -1.41
C SER A 175 -27.66 -26.04 -1.63
N ASN A 176 -28.58 -26.95 -1.32
CA ASN A 176 -30.01 -26.63 -1.34
C ASN A 176 -30.47 -25.94 -0.06
N SER A 177 -29.59 -25.78 0.93
CA SER A 177 -29.92 -25.05 2.15
C SER A 177 -30.00 -23.56 1.88
N LYS A 178 -31.01 -22.91 2.44
CA LYS A 178 -31.22 -21.46 2.35
C LYS A 178 -31.30 -20.91 3.77
N VAL A 179 -30.66 -19.79 4.01
CA VAL A 179 -30.73 -19.05 5.27
C VAL A 179 -31.20 -17.62 4.98
N GLY A 180 -32.22 -17.19 5.67
CA GLY A 180 -32.65 -15.78 5.71
C GLY A 180 -31.78 -15.02 6.73
N ILE A 181 -31.38 -13.80 6.41
CA ILE A 181 -30.55 -12.95 7.30
C ILE A 181 -31.26 -11.60 7.43
N ASP A 182 -31.56 -11.21 8.67
CA ASP A 182 -32.03 -9.88 9.03
C ASP A 182 -30.89 -9.10 9.73
N LEU A 183 -30.63 -7.87 9.29
CA LEU A 183 -29.57 -7.00 9.84
C LEU A 183 -30.22 -5.88 10.67
N GLY A 184 -29.86 -5.82 11.96
CA GLY A 184 -30.43 -4.87 12.90
C GLY A 184 -29.41 -3.98 13.60
N LEU A 185 -29.93 -2.97 14.31
CA LEU A 185 -29.11 -2.08 15.14
C LEU A 185 -28.90 -2.62 16.56
N LYS A 186 -29.86 -3.37 17.08
CA LYS A 186 -29.79 -3.99 18.41
C LYS A 186 -28.90 -5.22 18.34
N GLU A 187 -29.31 -6.20 17.53
CA GLU A 187 -28.49 -7.33 17.14
C GLU A 187 -27.87 -7.02 15.78
N PHE A 188 -26.64 -7.46 15.55
CA PHE A 188 -25.95 -7.25 14.27
C PHE A 188 -26.59 -8.06 13.15
N CYS A 189 -26.94 -9.30 13.48
CA CYS A 189 -27.55 -10.23 12.54
C CYS A 189 -28.44 -11.23 13.29
N ILE A 190 -29.60 -11.55 12.71
CA ILE A 190 -30.47 -12.64 13.13
C ILE A 190 -30.66 -13.53 11.90
N THR A 191 -30.46 -14.84 12.07
CA THR A 191 -30.68 -15.79 10.98
C THR A 191 -32.07 -16.44 11.10
N SER A 192 -32.60 -16.99 9.99
CA SER A 192 -33.82 -17.78 9.99
C SER A 192 -33.76 -19.03 10.91
N ASP A 193 -32.54 -19.43 11.28
CA ASP A 193 -32.27 -20.56 12.16
C ASP A 193 -32.19 -20.15 13.64
N ASN A 194 -32.69 -18.94 13.96
CA ASN A 194 -32.69 -18.36 15.31
C ASN A 194 -31.30 -18.14 15.93
N GLU A 195 -30.26 -17.96 15.10
CA GLU A 195 -28.94 -17.54 15.58
C GLU A 195 -28.91 -16.01 15.72
N PHE A 196 -28.47 -15.53 16.87
CA PHE A 196 -28.34 -14.10 17.18
C PHE A 196 -26.88 -13.72 17.27
N VAL A 197 -26.45 -12.79 16.43
CA VAL A 197 -25.11 -12.20 16.50
C VAL A 197 -25.23 -10.82 17.13
N SER A 198 -24.70 -10.65 18.33
CA SER A 198 -24.75 -9.37 19.06
C SER A 198 -23.94 -8.28 18.35
N ASN A 199 -24.42 -7.04 18.45
CA ASN A 199 -23.75 -5.88 17.88
C ASN A 199 -22.69 -5.32 18.87
N PRO A 200 -21.38 -5.49 18.61
CA PRO A 200 -20.31 -5.07 19.53
C PRO A 200 -20.12 -3.56 19.59
N LYS A 201 -20.76 -2.78 18.70
CA LYS A 201 -20.76 -1.30 18.65
C LYS A 201 -19.37 -0.65 18.75
N TYR A 202 -18.32 -1.29 18.20
CA TYR A 202 -16.91 -0.86 18.28
C TYR A 202 -16.72 0.61 17.87
N LEU A 203 -17.36 1.03 16.78
CA LEU A 203 -17.27 2.42 16.32
C LEU A 203 -17.81 3.39 17.37
N ARG A 204 -19.01 3.13 17.92
CA ARG A 204 -19.68 4.00 18.90
C ARG A 204 -18.83 4.12 20.18
N ASN A 205 -18.25 3.03 20.65
CA ASN A 205 -17.38 2.98 21.83
C ASN A 205 -16.09 3.80 21.65
N SER A 206 -15.59 3.88 20.41
CA SER A 206 -14.35 4.59 20.08
C SER A 206 -14.56 6.03 19.61
N GLU A 207 -15.78 6.40 19.20
CA GLU A 207 -16.08 7.66 18.52
C GLU A 207 -15.74 8.89 19.37
N LEU A 208 -16.11 8.91 20.63
CA LEU A 208 -15.82 10.04 21.54
C LEU A 208 -14.32 10.25 21.72
N LYS A 209 -13.57 9.16 21.86
CA LYS A 209 -12.10 9.20 21.98
C LYS A 209 -11.48 9.73 20.69
N LEU A 210 -11.97 9.28 19.53
CA LEU A 210 -11.54 9.71 18.22
C LEU A 210 -11.85 11.20 17.99
N LYS A 211 -13.09 11.66 18.24
CA LYS A 211 -13.49 13.07 18.13
C LYS A 211 -12.57 13.98 18.99
N LYS A 212 -12.33 13.61 20.26
CA LYS A 212 -11.40 14.37 21.13
C LYS A 212 -9.97 14.40 20.57
N ALA A 213 -9.47 13.27 20.04
CA ALA A 213 -8.12 13.20 19.48
C ALA A 213 -8.00 14.02 18.18
N GLN A 214 -9.01 14.01 17.31
CA GLN A 214 -9.05 14.79 16.08
C GLN A 214 -9.14 16.30 16.36
N ARG A 215 -9.99 16.75 17.31
CA ARG A 215 -10.05 18.14 17.74
C ARG A 215 -8.70 18.65 18.27
N LYS A 216 -7.98 17.83 19.06
CA LYS A 216 -6.61 18.16 19.48
C LYS A 216 -5.63 18.23 18.31
N LEU A 217 -5.78 17.38 17.30
CA LEU A 217 -4.93 17.39 16.11
C LEU A 217 -5.15 18.65 15.26
N SER A 218 -6.39 19.08 15.07
CA SER A 218 -6.71 20.26 14.26
C SER A 218 -6.11 21.55 14.87
N LYS A 219 -6.12 21.68 16.21
CA LYS A 219 -5.55 22.82 16.93
C LYS A 219 -4.02 22.87 16.96
N ARG A 220 -3.30 21.81 16.50
CA ARG A 220 -1.84 21.77 16.53
C ARG A 220 -1.25 22.38 15.25
N LYS A 221 -0.18 23.19 15.40
CA LYS A 221 0.55 23.81 14.29
C LYS A 221 1.04 22.75 13.31
N LYS A 222 0.74 22.90 12.02
CA LYS A 222 1.22 22.02 10.94
C LYS A 222 2.75 21.98 10.96
N GLY A 223 3.33 20.78 10.79
CA GLY A 223 4.79 20.55 10.80
C GLY A 223 5.40 20.38 12.18
N SER A 224 4.70 20.70 13.29
CA SER A 224 5.27 20.57 14.64
C SER A 224 5.36 19.10 15.11
N ASN A 225 6.37 18.78 15.94
CA ASN A 225 6.53 17.48 16.57
C ASN A 225 5.32 17.09 17.45
N ARG A 226 4.67 18.10 18.10
CA ARG A 226 3.45 17.89 18.89
C ARG A 226 2.29 17.44 18.01
N ARG A 227 2.15 18.02 16.78
CA ARG A 227 1.17 17.57 15.79
C ARG A 227 1.45 16.14 15.33
N PHE A 228 2.71 15.82 15.04
CA PHE A 228 3.09 14.47 14.61
C PHE A 228 2.82 13.40 15.69
N LYS A 229 3.11 13.69 16.97
CA LYS A 229 2.73 12.81 18.09
C LYS A 229 1.21 12.62 18.19
N GLN A 230 0.43 13.68 18.02
CA GLN A 230 -1.04 13.60 18.04
C GLN A 230 -1.60 12.84 16.85
N GLN A 231 -1.01 13.00 15.68
CA GLN A 231 -1.38 12.26 14.46
C GLN A 231 -1.19 10.74 14.64
N LYS A 232 -0.09 10.32 15.29
CA LYS A 232 0.11 8.91 15.67
C LYS A 232 -0.97 8.41 16.62
N LYS A 233 -1.44 9.24 17.56
CA LYS A 233 -2.53 8.88 18.48
C LYS A 233 -3.85 8.69 17.74
N VAL A 234 -4.21 9.60 16.84
CA VAL A 234 -5.39 9.47 15.98
C VAL A 234 -5.32 8.20 15.15
N PHE A 235 -4.14 7.93 14.54
CA PHE A 235 -3.94 6.74 13.72
C PHE A 235 -4.13 5.43 14.50
N ARG A 236 -3.66 5.36 15.76
CA ARG A 236 -3.89 4.19 16.63
C ARG A 236 -5.35 3.95 16.96
N LEU A 237 -6.15 5.01 17.03
CA LEU A 237 -7.60 4.89 17.29
C LEU A 237 -8.39 4.42 16.05
N HIS A 238 -7.78 4.47 14.86
CA HIS A 238 -8.35 3.94 13.61
C HIS A 238 -7.91 2.49 13.31
N GLU A 239 -6.87 1.96 13.96
CA GLU A 239 -6.45 0.55 13.88
C GLU A 239 -7.32 -0.35 14.77
#